data_ee5ec678d75cee868a87e26503c18c41
#
_entry.id   ee5ec678d75cee868a87e26503c18c41
#
_cell.length_a   1.000
_cell.length_b   1.000
_cell.length_c   1.000
_cell.angle_alpha   90.00
_cell.angle_beta   90.00
_cell.angle_gamma   90.00
#
_symmetry.space_group_name_H-M   'P 1'
#
loop_
_entity.id
_entity.type
_entity.pdbx_description
1 polymer ?
#
loop_
_entity_poly.entity_id
_entity_poly.type
_entity_poly.pdbx_seq_one_letter_code
_entity_poly.pdbx_strand_id
1 'polypeptide(L)'
;MLSQKQDFAALQERGTIRSHPLLAARVLRTELGITRFGLATGRALGSAVVRNRVRRLLREAIRSMQPRLQPGWDVLVIARPAIVGADHRAIGAALGRLLARGGVLAEHGGEMGLGRG
;
A
#
# COMPACT_ATOMS: atom_id res chain seq x y z
N MET A 1 -5.38 10.85 -1.63
CA MET A 1 -6.04 9.63 -1.09
C MET A 1 -7.27 9.29 -1.90
N LEU A 2 -7.53 8.02 -2.04
CA LEU A 2 -8.73 7.54 -2.69
C LEU A 2 -9.95 7.84 -1.84
N SER A 3 -10.98 8.43 -2.41
CA SER A 3 -12.18 8.78 -1.68
C SER A 3 -13.47 8.53 -2.45
N GLN A 4 -13.38 8.32 -3.76
CA GLN A 4 -14.57 8.12 -4.58
C GLN A 4 -14.99 6.65 -4.57
N LYS A 5 -16.30 6.42 -4.45
CA LYS A 5 -16.84 5.08 -4.42
C LYS A 5 -16.51 4.31 -5.71
N GLN A 6 -16.54 4.99 -6.84
CA GLN A 6 -16.24 4.34 -8.11
C GLN A 6 -14.77 3.93 -8.22
N ASP A 7 -13.88 4.64 -7.54
CA ASP A 7 -12.46 4.25 -7.53
C ASP A 7 -12.26 2.93 -6.81
N PHE A 8 -12.94 2.75 -5.66
CA PHE A 8 -12.87 1.49 -4.93
C PHE A 8 -13.51 0.35 -5.71
N ALA A 9 -14.62 0.63 -6.40
CA ALA A 9 -15.27 -0.38 -7.23
C ALA A 9 -14.34 -0.84 -8.36
N ALA A 10 -13.67 0.10 -9.00
CA ALA A 10 -12.73 -0.23 -10.09
C ALA A 10 -11.59 -1.10 -9.57
N LEU A 11 -11.07 -0.78 -8.38
CA LEU A 11 -10.02 -1.58 -7.77
C LEU A 11 -10.48 -3.00 -7.50
N GLN A 12 -11.73 -3.16 -7.05
CA GLN A 12 -12.25 -4.48 -6.76
C GLN A 12 -12.47 -5.31 -8.02
N GLU A 13 -12.91 -4.67 -9.09
CA GLU A 13 -13.21 -5.38 -10.32
C GLU A 13 -11.98 -5.67 -11.18
N ARG A 14 -11.07 -4.70 -11.26
CA ARG A 14 -9.98 -4.77 -12.23
C ARG A 14 -8.60 -4.76 -11.60
N GLY A 15 -8.51 -4.50 -10.30
CA GLY A 15 -7.22 -4.45 -9.62
C GLY A 15 -6.64 -5.84 -9.42
N THR A 16 -5.32 -5.90 -9.35
CA THR A 16 -4.59 -7.12 -9.01
C THR A 16 -4.29 -7.11 -7.53
N ILE A 17 -4.55 -8.22 -6.84
CA ILE A 17 -4.32 -8.31 -5.41
C ILE A 17 -3.05 -9.11 -5.13
N ARG A 18 -2.27 -8.63 -4.16
CA ARG A 18 -1.11 -9.35 -3.63
C ARG A 18 -1.22 -9.37 -2.13
N SER A 19 -0.88 -10.51 -1.54
CA SER A 19 -1.11 -10.75 -0.12
C SER A 19 0.16 -11.00 0.64
N HIS A 20 0.13 -10.60 1.90
CA HIS A 20 1.17 -10.82 2.89
C HIS A 20 0.46 -11.12 4.21
N PRO A 21 1.06 -11.84 5.16
CA PRO A 21 0.39 -12.10 6.43
C PRO A 21 -0.11 -10.84 7.16
N LEU A 22 0.57 -9.71 7.02
CA LEU A 22 0.20 -8.48 7.71
C LEU A 22 -0.81 -7.63 6.96
N LEU A 23 -0.80 -7.69 5.63
CA LEU A 23 -1.66 -6.83 4.82
C LEU A 23 -1.77 -7.37 3.40
N ALA A 24 -2.75 -6.87 2.68
CA ALA A 24 -2.87 -7.12 1.25
C ALA A 24 -2.89 -5.78 0.53
N ALA A 25 -2.52 -5.78 -0.73
CA ALA A 25 -2.57 -4.58 -1.55
C ALA A 25 -3.25 -4.91 -2.87
N ARG A 26 -4.26 -4.13 -3.20
CA ARG A 26 -4.94 -4.21 -4.49
C ARG A 26 -4.49 -3.02 -5.31
N VAL A 27 -3.93 -3.27 -6.49
CA VAL A 27 -3.36 -2.21 -7.31
C VAL A 27 -4.02 -2.17 -8.68
N LEU A 28 -4.17 -0.96 -9.22
CA LEU A 28 -4.78 -0.77 -10.52
C LEU A 28 -4.06 0.38 -11.22
N ARG A 29 -3.61 0.12 -12.44
CA ARG A 29 -2.98 1.16 -13.25
C ARG A 29 -4.01 2.19 -13.69
N THR A 30 -3.65 3.46 -13.62
CA THR A 30 -4.52 4.55 -14.04
C THR A 30 -3.77 5.48 -14.98
N GLU A 31 -4.49 6.43 -15.57
CA GLU A 31 -3.89 7.44 -16.45
C GLU A 31 -3.80 8.81 -15.78
N LEU A 32 -3.87 8.83 -14.45
CA LEU A 32 -3.95 10.09 -13.72
C LEU A 32 -2.62 10.82 -13.55
N GLY A 33 -1.52 10.16 -13.76
CA GLY A 33 -0.22 10.80 -13.56
C GLY A 33 0.22 10.91 -12.12
N ILE A 34 -0.63 10.50 -11.18
CA ILE A 34 -0.31 10.45 -9.75
C ILE A 34 -0.71 9.08 -9.22
N THR A 35 -0.16 8.73 -8.08
CA THR A 35 -0.52 7.49 -7.38
C THR A 35 -1.31 7.83 -6.13
N ARG A 36 -2.47 7.19 -5.98
CA ARG A 36 -3.38 7.45 -4.87
C ARG A 36 -3.51 6.21 -4.02
N PHE A 37 -3.62 6.41 -2.71
CA PHE A 37 -3.75 5.32 -1.75
C PHE A 37 -5.08 5.38 -1.01
N GLY A 38 -5.66 4.23 -0.74
CA GLY A 38 -6.75 4.06 0.20
C GLY A 38 -6.32 3.05 1.25
N LEU A 39 -6.83 3.21 2.46
CA LEU A 39 -6.51 2.31 3.57
C LEU A 39 -7.79 1.68 4.09
N ALA A 40 -7.81 0.35 4.16
CA ALA A 40 -8.92 -0.39 4.74
C ALA A 40 -8.47 -1.00 6.06
N THR A 41 -8.99 -0.44 7.16
CA THR A 41 -8.70 -0.90 8.51
C THR A 41 -10.02 -1.31 9.16
N GLY A 42 -10.42 -2.56 8.94
CA GLY A 42 -11.71 -3.07 9.37
C GLY A 42 -11.79 -3.35 10.85
N ARG A 43 -13.00 -3.66 11.30
CA ARG A 43 -13.28 -3.91 12.71
C ARG A 43 -12.53 -5.12 13.27
N ALA A 44 -12.13 -6.05 12.39
CA ALA A 44 -11.38 -7.24 12.83
C ALA A 44 -10.05 -6.88 13.48
N LEU A 45 -9.54 -5.65 13.24
CA LEU A 45 -8.29 -5.21 13.87
C LEU A 45 -8.46 -4.87 15.34
N GLY A 46 -9.68 -4.52 15.78
CA GLY A 46 -9.94 -4.15 17.16
C GLY A 46 -10.66 -2.83 17.28
N SER A 47 -10.40 -2.12 18.39
CA SER A 47 -11.06 -0.85 18.70
C SER A 47 -10.66 0.25 17.73
N ALA A 48 -11.37 1.39 17.82
CA ALA A 48 -11.05 2.56 17.02
C ALA A 48 -9.63 3.05 17.29
N VAL A 49 -9.18 2.96 18.54
CA VAL A 49 -7.81 3.37 18.90
C VAL A 49 -6.80 2.51 18.16
N VAL A 50 -6.99 1.20 18.16
CA VAL A 50 -6.11 0.28 17.46
C VAL A 50 -6.12 0.54 15.97
N ARG A 51 -7.31 0.70 15.38
CA ARG A 51 -7.42 0.94 13.95
C ARG A 51 -6.76 2.25 13.54
N ASN A 52 -6.90 3.30 14.35
CA ASN A 52 -6.27 4.58 14.07
C ASN A 52 -4.75 4.48 14.13
N ARG A 53 -4.24 3.70 15.09
CA ARG A 53 -2.79 3.48 15.19
C ARG A 53 -2.26 2.78 13.95
N VAL A 54 -2.93 1.72 13.50
CA VAL A 54 -2.53 1.00 12.29
C VAL A 54 -2.56 1.92 11.08
N ARG A 55 -3.62 2.72 10.97
CA ARG A 55 -3.76 3.66 9.85
C ARG A 55 -2.61 4.67 9.83
N ARG A 56 -2.25 5.18 11.02
CA ARG A 56 -1.13 6.12 11.11
C ARG A 56 0.19 5.48 10.68
N LEU A 57 0.44 4.25 11.12
CA LEU A 57 1.67 3.55 10.74
C LEU A 57 1.74 3.30 9.25
N LEU A 58 0.60 2.96 8.63
CA LEU A 58 0.55 2.77 7.19
C LEU A 58 0.81 4.07 6.44
N ARG A 59 0.24 5.19 6.92
CA ARG A 59 0.49 6.49 6.29
C ARG A 59 1.95 6.87 6.38
N GLU A 60 2.58 6.61 7.52
CA GLU A 60 4.01 6.90 7.69
C GLU A 60 4.86 6.07 6.75
N ALA A 61 4.50 4.79 6.59
CA ALA A 61 5.22 3.91 5.67
C ALA A 61 5.11 4.42 4.23
N ILE A 62 3.91 4.80 3.83
CA ILE A 62 3.68 5.32 2.48
C ILE A 62 4.49 6.61 2.27
N ARG A 63 4.48 7.50 3.27
CA ARG A 63 5.21 8.75 3.17
C ARG A 63 6.70 8.51 2.97
N SER A 64 7.26 7.53 3.66
CA SER A 64 8.69 7.23 3.54
C SER A 64 9.05 6.67 2.18
N MET A 65 8.07 6.15 1.44
CA MET A 65 8.29 5.57 0.11
C MET A 65 8.06 6.55 -1.02
N GLN A 66 7.56 7.76 -0.72
CA GLN A 66 7.16 8.73 -1.75
C GLN A 66 8.21 8.91 -2.85
N PRO A 67 9.50 9.10 -2.53
CA PRO A 67 10.49 9.32 -3.60
C PRO A 67 10.64 8.17 -4.58
N ARG A 68 10.20 6.97 -4.20
CA ARG A 68 10.34 5.78 -5.04
C ARG A 68 9.05 5.33 -5.67
N LEU A 69 7.94 6.02 -5.41
CA LEU A 69 6.65 5.64 -5.96
C LEU A 69 6.57 5.99 -7.44
N GLN A 70 6.12 5.02 -8.22
CA GLN A 70 5.84 5.24 -9.64
C GLN A 70 4.49 5.93 -9.76
N PRO A 71 4.32 6.88 -10.67
CA PRO A 71 3.02 7.52 -10.86
C PRO A 71 2.04 6.61 -11.61
N GLY A 72 0.75 6.93 -11.47
CA GLY A 72 -0.25 6.28 -12.29
C GLY A 72 -0.85 5.02 -11.70
N TRP A 73 -0.92 4.91 -10.37
CA TRP A 73 -1.49 3.76 -9.71
C TRP A 73 -2.54 4.15 -8.68
N ASP A 74 -3.60 3.38 -8.59
CA ASP A 74 -4.48 3.39 -7.43
C ASP A 74 -4.17 2.16 -6.61
N VAL A 75 -4.02 2.34 -5.31
CA VAL A 75 -3.62 1.27 -4.40
C VAL A 75 -4.55 1.25 -3.19
N LEU A 76 -5.16 0.11 -2.94
CA LEU A 76 -5.94 -0.10 -1.72
C LEU A 76 -5.14 -1.03 -0.81
N VAL A 77 -4.70 -0.51 0.32
CA VAL A 77 -3.98 -1.30 1.32
C VAL A 77 -5.01 -1.83 2.32
N ILE A 78 -5.07 -3.14 2.46
CA ILE A 78 -6.03 -3.80 3.33
C ILE A 78 -5.27 -4.41 4.50
N ALA A 79 -5.46 -3.84 5.69
CA ALA A 79 -4.78 -4.32 6.89
C ALA A 79 -5.41 -5.63 7.35
N ARG A 80 -4.58 -6.59 7.71
CA ARG A 80 -5.04 -7.88 8.24
C ARG A 80 -4.82 -7.92 9.75
N PRO A 81 -5.57 -8.78 10.47
CA PRO A 81 -5.48 -8.78 11.95
C PRO A 81 -4.07 -8.93 12.50
N ALA A 82 -3.21 -9.68 11.82
CA ALA A 82 -1.84 -9.88 12.30
C ALA A 82 -1.03 -8.60 12.34
N ILE A 83 -1.47 -7.54 11.64
CA ILE A 83 -0.73 -6.26 11.61
C ILE A 83 -0.75 -5.57 12.98
N VAL A 84 -1.73 -5.89 13.83
CA VAL A 84 -1.92 -5.18 15.08
C VAL A 84 -0.69 -5.28 15.99
N GLY A 85 -0.01 -6.42 15.99
CA GLY A 85 1.17 -6.59 16.81
C GLY A 85 2.48 -6.25 16.13
N ALA A 86 2.44 -5.81 14.88
CA ALA A 86 3.64 -5.53 14.11
C ALA A 86 4.15 -4.12 14.38
N ASP A 87 5.48 -3.93 14.33
CA ASP A 87 6.06 -2.61 14.48
C ASP A 87 6.15 -1.92 13.11
N HIS A 88 6.56 -0.64 13.14
CA HIS A 88 6.60 0.16 11.91
C HIS A 88 7.57 -0.41 10.88
N ARG A 89 8.64 -1.06 11.33
CA ARG A 89 9.63 -1.64 10.41
C ARG A 89 9.05 -2.82 9.68
N ALA A 90 8.36 -3.71 10.37
CA ALA A 90 7.73 -4.88 9.76
C ALA A 90 6.64 -4.46 8.77
N ILE A 91 5.84 -3.46 9.15
CA ILE A 91 4.78 -2.94 8.29
C ILE A 91 5.37 -2.33 7.02
N GLY A 92 6.42 -1.51 7.18
CA GLY A 92 7.07 -0.89 6.05
C GLY A 92 7.67 -1.90 5.09
N ALA A 93 8.33 -2.93 5.63
CA ALA A 93 8.93 -3.97 4.82
C ALA A 93 7.87 -4.75 4.03
N ALA A 94 6.77 -5.10 4.69
CA ALA A 94 5.69 -5.85 4.04
C ALA A 94 5.06 -5.03 2.91
N LEU A 95 4.75 -3.77 3.20
CA LEU A 95 4.13 -2.90 2.20
C LEU A 95 5.07 -2.65 1.03
N GLY A 96 6.34 -2.37 1.31
CA GLY A 96 7.32 -2.14 0.26
C GLY A 96 7.46 -3.32 -0.66
N ARG A 97 7.47 -4.53 -0.10
CA ARG A 97 7.56 -5.76 -0.89
C ARG A 97 6.38 -5.92 -1.84
N LEU A 98 5.16 -5.70 -1.32
CA LEU A 98 3.97 -5.85 -2.14
C LEU A 98 3.91 -4.80 -3.25
N LEU A 99 4.27 -3.56 -2.93
CA LEU A 99 4.24 -2.48 -3.92
C LEU A 99 5.31 -2.66 -4.98
N ALA A 100 6.49 -3.16 -4.60
CA ALA A 100 7.54 -3.43 -5.58
C ALA A 100 7.11 -4.52 -6.54
N ARG A 101 6.51 -5.60 -6.02
CA ARG A 101 6.02 -6.68 -6.87
C ARG A 101 4.90 -6.22 -7.79
N GLY A 102 4.09 -5.28 -7.33
CA GLY A 102 3.00 -4.76 -8.13
C GLY A 102 3.40 -3.71 -9.14
N GLY A 103 4.67 -3.28 -9.12
CA GLY A 103 5.14 -2.24 -10.05
C GLY A 103 4.93 -0.83 -9.56
N VAL A 104 4.39 -0.65 -8.36
CA VAL A 104 4.07 0.66 -7.82
C VAL A 104 5.30 1.33 -7.20
N LEU A 105 6.21 0.54 -6.68
CA LEU A 105 7.42 1.03 -6.03
C LEU A 105 8.63 0.64 -6.86
N ALA A 106 9.51 1.60 -7.10
CA ALA A 106 10.75 1.32 -7.82
C ALA A 106 11.61 0.37 -7.00
N GLU A 107 12.24 -0.60 -7.68
CA GLU A 107 13.14 -1.53 -7.03
C GLU A 107 14.31 -0.75 -6.45
N HIS A 108 14.76 -1.23 -5.32
CA HIS A 108 15.91 -0.63 -4.69
C HIS A 108 17.14 -0.81 -5.58
N GLY A 109 17.63 0.15 -5.98
CA GLY A 109 18.65 0.02 -6.82
C GLY A 109 18.59 0.61 -8.09
N GLY A 110 18.29 0.53 -7.57
CA GLY A 110 18.33 0.76 -8.37
C GLY A 110 18.99 1.06 -8.56
N GLU A 111 19.05 1.00 -8.04
CA GLU A 111 19.57 1.09 -8.23
C GLU A 111 20.06 1.06 -8.86
N MET A 112 19.98 0.98 -8.85
CA MET A 112 20.38 0.83 -9.56
C MET A 112 20.67 0.94 -10.21
N GLY A 113 20.49 0.94 -10.05
CA GLY A 113 20.76 0.90 -10.88
C GLY A 113 21.14 1.03 -11.27
N LEU A 114 21.12 1.01 -11.27
CA LEU A 114 21.50 0.90 -11.85
C LEU A 114 21.69 0.71 -12.36
N GLY A 115 21.46 0.59 -12.21
CA GLY A 115 21.48 0.26 -12.89
C GLY A 115 21.33 -0.06 -13.15
N ARG A 116 21.21 -0.31 -13.19
CA ARG A 116 20.95 -0.73 -13.66
C ARG A 116 20.69 -0.59 -13.84
N GLY A 117 20.54 -0.54 -13.47
CA GLY A 117 20.24 -0.54 -13.85
C GLY A 117 20.10 -0.44 -13.86
#